data_7eaae61095b45efc82d113e12db03600
#
_entry.id   7eaae61095b45efc82d113e12db03600
#
_cell.length_a   1.000
_cell.length_b   1.000
_cell.length_c   1.000
_cell.angle_alpha   90.00
_cell.angle_beta   90.00
_cell.angle_gamma   90.00
#
_symmetry.space_group_name_H-M   'P 1'
#
loop_
_entity.id
_entity.type
_entity.pdbx_description
1 polymer ?
#
loop_
_entity_poly.entity_id
_entity_poly.type
_entity_poly.pdbx_seq_one_letter_code
_entity_poly.pdbx_strand_id
1 'polypeptide(L)' 'RQQSRALENGQKIILGGMLLAEARKEPRIRQWLIDKAGELVTRDVDRKRLEPLLAELAALPPST' A
#
# COMPACT_ATOMS: atom_id res chain seq x y z
N ARG A 1 9.52 25.98 -4.81
CA ARG A 1 9.53 25.69 -4.84
C ARG A 1 9.79 24.63 -5.09
N GLN A 2 10.33 24.18 -5.04
CA GLN A 2 10.62 23.22 -5.33
C GLN A 2 10.83 22.31 -4.59
N GLN A 3 10.30 22.07 -3.83
CA GLN A 3 10.47 21.24 -3.10
C GLN A 3 10.63 20.20 -3.67
N SER A 4 10.88 19.71 -3.46
CA SER A 4 11.32 18.80 -4.00
C SER A 4 10.55 17.60 -4.17
N ARG A 5 10.37 17.13 -5.37
CA ARG A 5 9.73 15.89 -5.60
C ARG A 5 10.52 14.74 -5.04
N ALA A 6 11.83 14.86 -5.01
CA ALA A 6 12.69 13.82 -4.45
C ALA A 6 12.39 13.61 -2.98
N LEU A 7 12.25 14.71 -2.25
CA LEU A 7 11.91 14.61 -0.83
C LEU A 7 10.53 14.03 -0.63
N GLU A 8 9.59 14.49 -1.41
CA GLU A 8 8.22 14.02 -1.32
C GLU A 8 8.12 12.53 -1.65
N ASN A 9 8.82 12.11 -2.70
CA ASN A 9 8.82 10.71 -3.07
C ASN A 9 9.44 9.85 -1.98
N GLY A 10 10.51 10.33 -1.38
CA GLY A 10 11.15 9.62 -0.28
C GLY A 10 10.20 9.42 0.89
N GLN A 11 9.46 10.47 1.21
CA GLN A 11 8.50 10.39 2.29
C GLN A 11 7.42 9.36 1.99
N LYS A 12 6.93 9.34 0.77
CA LYS A 12 5.91 8.38 0.38
C LYS A 12 6.43 6.95 0.44
N ILE A 13 7.66 6.75 0.04
CA ILE A 13 8.26 5.43 0.07
C ILE A 13 8.38 4.93 1.50
N ILE A 14 8.80 5.80 2.39
CA ILE A 14 8.95 5.44 3.80
C ILE A 14 7.59 5.08 4.40
N LEU A 15 6.60 5.93 4.17
CA LEU A 15 5.27 5.67 4.68
C LEU A 15 4.68 4.40 4.09
N GLY A 16 4.88 4.20 2.80
CA GLY A 16 4.38 2.99 2.15
C GLY A 16 5.00 1.74 2.71
N GLY A 17 6.30 1.77 2.94
CA GLY A 17 7.00 0.63 3.51
C GLY A 17 6.52 0.35 4.92
N MET A 18 6.32 1.39 5.70
CA MET A 18 5.83 1.25 7.06
C MET A 18 4.43 0.63 7.08
N LEU A 19 3.55 1.14 6.24
CA LEU A 19 2.19 0.63 6.16
C LEU A 19 2.18 -0.82 5.70
N LEU A 20 3.01 -1.15 4.72
CA LEU A 20 3.07 -2.52 4.24
C LEU A 20 3.54 -3.46 5.33
N ALA A 21 4.54 -3.05 6.08
CA ALA A 21 5.05 -3.88 7.17
C ALA A 21 3.95 -4.14 8.19
N GLU A 22 3.19 -3.10 8.52
CA GLU A 22 2.10 -3.25 9.47
C GLU A 22 0.97 -4.09 8.90
N ALA A 23 0.67 -3.91 7.61
CA ALA A 23 -0.39 -4.67 6.97
C ALA A 23 -0.09 -6.16 6.97
N ARG A 24 1.19 -6.52 6.88
CA ARG A 24 1.55 -7.93 6.90
C ARG A 24 1.37 -8.56 8.27
N LYS A 25 1.46 -7.75 9.32
CA LYS A 25 1.33 -8.25 10.68
C LYS A 25 -0.09 -8.10 11.23
N GLU A 26 -0.77 -7.03 10.85
CA GLU A 26 -2.05 -6.70 11.44
C GLU A 26 -3.19 -6.89 10.44
N PRO A 27 -4.06 -7.87 10.63
CA PRO A 27 -5.15 -8.12 9.67
C PRO A 27 -6.07 -6.94 9.44
N ARG A 28 -6.31 -6.12 10.47
CA ARG A 28 -7.17 -4.96 10.31
C ARG A 28 -6.55 -3.93 9.38
N ILE A 29 -5.27 -3.69 9.54
CA ILE A 29 -4.58 -2.74 8.67
C ILE A 29 -4.52 -3.29 7.26
N ARG A 30 -4.30 -4.59 7.14
CA ARG A 30 -4.27 -5.25 5.84
C ARG A 30 -5.57 -5.06 5.10
N GLN A 31 -6.68 -5.34 5.77
CA GLN A 31 -7.99 -5.22 5.13
C GLN A 31 -8.29 -3.77 4.79
N TRP A 32 -7.97 -2.86 5.70
CA TRP A 32 -8.14 -1.45 5.46
C TRP A 32 -7.36 -1.00 4.24
N LEU A 33 -6.12 -1.45 4.14
CA LEU A 33 -5.25 -1.06 3.03
C LEU A 33 -5.79 -1.59 1.71
N ILE A 34 -6.23 -2.84 1.69
CA ILE A 34 -6.79 -3.44 0.48
C ILE A 34 -8.04 -2.68 0.06
N ASP A 35 -8.92 -2.38 1.00
CA ASP A 35 -10.14 -1.66 0.71
C ASP A 35 -9.85 -0.25 0.18
N LYS A 36 -8.92 0.44 0.83
CA LYS A 36 -8.59 1.79 0.41
C LYS A 36 -7.89 1.82 -0.94
N ALA A 37 -7.06 0.83 -1.21
CA ALA A 37 -6.41 0.77 -2.51
C ALA A 37 -7.44 0.60 -3.62
N GLY A 38 -8.44 -0.25 -3.39
CA GLY A 38 -9.50 -0.44 -4.38
C GLY A 38 -10.33 0.82 -4.57
N GLU A 39 -10.45 1.62 -3.52
CA GLU A 39 -11.26 2.82 -3.57
C GLU A 39 -10.49 4.02 -4.15
N LEU A 40 -9.25 4.19 -3.74
CA LEU A 40 -8.50 5.39 -4.06
C LEU A 40 -7.60 5.25 -5.28
N VAL A 41 -7.15 4.06 -5.59
CA VAL A 41 -6.29 3.85 -6.75
C VAL A 41 -7.18 3.57 -7.94
N THR A 42 -7.38 4.60 -8.76
CA THR A 42 -8.31 4.50 -9.88
C THR A 42 -7.64 4.38 -11.24
N ARG A 43 -6.36 4.72 -11.32
CA ARG A 43 -5.65 4.64 -12.59
C ARG A 43 -5.31 3.19 -12.90
N ASP A 44 -5.56 2.78 -14.14
CA ASP A 44 -5.28 1.41 -14.55
C ASP A 44 -3.84 1.01 -14.34
N VAL A 45 -2.92 1.90 -14.69
CA VAL A 45 -1.50 1.61 -14.54
C VAL A 45 -1.15 1.32 -13.08
N ASP A 46 -1.68 2.14 -12.19
CA ASP A 46 -1.39 1.98 -10.77
C ASP A 46 -2.04 0.72 -10.22
N ARG A 47 -3.26 0.44 -10.67
CA ARG A 47 -3.94 -0.78 -10.23
C ARG A 47 -3.18 -2.02 -10.63
N LYS A 48 -2.68 -2.03 -11.86
CA LYS A 48 -1.93 -3.19 -12.35
C LYS A 48 -0.63 -3.36 -11.58
N ARG A 49 0.00 -2.25 -11.21
CA ARG A 49 1.23 -2.33 -10.44
C ARG A 49 0.99 -2.90 -9.06
N LEU A 50 -0.14 -2.54 -8.44
CA LEU A 50 -0.45 -2.98 -7.09
C LEU A 50 -1.07 -4.37 -7.05
N GLU A 51 -1.59 -4.84 -8.15
CA GLU A 51 -2.30 -6.10 -8.19
C GLU A 51 -1.55 -7.27 -7.55
N PRO A 52 -0.28 -7.51 -7.91
CA PRO A 52 0.44 -8.62 -7.28
C PRO A 52 0.60 -8.44 -5.78
N LEU A 53 0.83 -7.21 -5.35
CA LEU A 53 1.01 -6.92 -3.93
C LEU A 53 -0.28 -7.11 -3.16
N LEU A 54 -1.39 -6.62 -3.71
CA LEU A 54 -2.67 -6.78 -3.06
C LEU A 54 -3.08 -8.24 -2.99
N ALA A 55 -2.77 -9.00 -4.03
CA ALA A 55 -3.05 -10.42 -4.04
C ALA A 55 -2.24 -11.13 -2.96
N GLU A 56 -0.99 -10.72 -2.80
CA GLU A 56 -0.14 -11.29 -1.77
C GLU A 56 -0.70 -11.01 -0.39
N LEU A 57 -1.12 -9.78 -0.15
CA LEU A 57 -1.69 -9.41 1.13
C LEU A 57 -2.98 -10.15 1.40
N ALA A 58 -3.81 -10.30 0.38
CA ALA A 58 -5.07 -11.00 0.55
C ALA A 58 -4.88 -12.47 0.86
N ALA A 59 -3.76 -13.04 0.42
CA ALA A 59 -3.48 -14.45 0.65
C ALA A 59 -2.89 -14.72 2.01
N LEU A 60 -2.48 -13.70 2.75
CA LEU A 60 -1.90 -13.90 4.07
C LEU A 60 -2.97 -14.37 5.06
N PRO A 61 -2.55 -15.17 6.06
CA PRO A 61 -3.50 -15.63 7.07
C PRO A 61 -4.13 -14.46 7.81
N PRO A 62 -5.41 -14.58 8.18
CA PRO A 62 -6.10 -13.49 8.85
C PRO A 62 -5.68 -13.24 10.28
N SER A 63 -4.94 -14.16 10.85
CA SER A 63 -4.51 -13.94 12.21
C SER A 63 -3.12 -14.42 12.36
N THR A 64 -2.49 -13.98 13.34
CA THR A 64 -1.13 -14.41 13.58
C THR A 64 -0.98 -15.00 14.92
#